data_f7a36e471b31924814039c0f87815be5
#
_entry.id   f7a36e471b31924814039c0f87815be5
#
_cell.length_a   1.000
_cell.length_b   1.000
_cell.length_c   1.000
_cell.angle_alpha   90.00
_cell.angle_beta   90.00
_cell.angle_gamma   90.00
#
_symmetry.space_group_name_H-M   'P 1'
#
loop_
_entity.id
_entity.type
_entity.pdbx_description
1 polymer ?
#
loop_
_entity_poly.entity_id
_entity_poly.type
_entity_poly.pdbx_seq_one_letter_code
_entity_poly.pdbx_strand_id
1 'polypeptide(L)'
;RSLVGSEMCIRDRSEVSKKFQPVGVLHSPYPISWADEERDVTAWIGNELQNEAFDKLYRLRDKIRAIDHPDFTYVWNFLQGSDHFYYMATKWFSDGDVHSYFNPYDSPYEAFINYMNVLSDFEIEVDKKYGEAIRAVPA
;
A
#
# COMPACT_ATOMS: atom_id res chain seq x y z
N ARG A 1 5.90 29.16 3.84
CA ARG A 1 4.57 28.60 4.20
C ARG A 1 4.54 27.18 3.64
N SER A 2 4.62 26.23 4.53
CA SER A 2 4.37 24.83 4.23
C SER A 2 3.01 24.72 3.52
N LEU A 3 3.01 24.13 2.34
CA LEU A 3 1.76 23.75 1.69
C LEU A 3 1.10 22.68 2.58
N VAL A 4 0.10 23.09 3.31
CA VAL A 4 -0.82 22.23 4.04
C VAL A 4 -1.72 21.51 3.02
N GLY A 5 -1.09 20.93 1.96
CA GLY A 5 -1.80 20.44 0.80
C GLY A 5 -2.48 19.11 1.03
N SER A 6 -1.89 18.21 1.80
CA SER A 6 -2.43 16.86 1.96
C SER A 6 -3.68 16.81 2.85
N GLU A 7 -3.71 17.54 3.94
CA GLU A 7 -4.90 17.62 4.81
C GLU A 7 -6.07 18.35 4.13
N MET A 8 -5.78 19.43 3.40
CA MET A 8 -6.82 20.14 2.64
C MET A 8 -7.46 19.23 1.57
N CYS A 9 -6.67 18.50 0.80
CA CYS A 9 -7.20 17.61 -0.24
C CYS A 9 -8.08 16.48 0.32
N ILE A 10 -7.78 15.95 1.50
CA ILE A 10 -8.58 14.88 2.12
C ILE A 10 -9.88 15.42 2.71
N ARG A 11 -9.83 16.54 3.42
CA ARG A 11 -11.00 17.18 3.99
C ARG A 11 -11.91 17.72 2.90
N ASP A 12 -11.35 18.39 1.90
CA ASP A 12 -12.11 18.98 0.81
C ASP A 12 -12.87 17.95 0.00
N ARG A 13 -12.31 16.74 -0.25
CA ARG A 13 -13.03 15.66 -0.94
C ARG A 13 -14.31 15.27 -0.23
N SER A 14 -14.24 15.09 1.08
CA SER A 14 -15.42 14.72 1.88
C SER A 14 -16.48 15.82 1.91
N GLU A 15 -16.08 17.09 1.92
CA GLU A 15 -16.97 18.23 1.88
C GLU A 15 -17.54 18.46 0.48
N VAL A 16 -16.70 18.41 -0.54
CA VAL A 16 -17.10 18.61 -1.93
C VAL A 16 -18.07 17.51 -2.38
N SER A 17 -17.84 16.26 -2.02
CA SER A 17 -18.74 15.16 -2.35
C SER A 17 -20.15 15.30 -1.74
N LYS A 18 -20.28 16.06 -0.65
CA LYS A 18 -21.59 16.36 -0.02
C LYS A 18 -22.29 17.57 -0.59
N LYS A 19 -21.51 18.53 -1.14
CA LYS A 19 -22.02 19.83 -1.58
C LYS A 19 -22.28 19.90 -3.08
N PHE A 20 -21.55 19.12 -3.89
CA PHE A 20 -21.59 19.24 -5.33
C PHE A 20 -21.94 17.91 -5.99
N GLN A 21 -22.75 17.97 -7.04
CA GLN A 21 -23.03 16.83 -7.90
C GLN A 21 -21.91 16.69 -8.93
N PRO A 22 -21.50 15.46 -9.29
CA PRO A 22 -20.55 15.25 -10.37
C PRO A 22 -21.06 15.81 -11.68
N VAL A 23 -20.22 16.55 -12.39
CA VAL A 23 -20.56 17.11 -13.71
C VAL A 23 -20.25 16.16 -14.86
N GLY A 24 -19.52 15.07 -14.57
CA GLY A 24 -19.16 14.07 -15.55
C GLY A 24 -18.39 12.91 -14.93
N VAL A 25 -18.21 11.86 -15.69
CA VAL A 25 -17.41 10.68 -15.34
C VAL A 25 -16.17 10.66 -16.22
N LEU A 26 -15.00 10.65 -15.58
CA LEU A 26 -13.75 10.33 -16.26
C LEU A 26 -13.59 8.82 -16.25
N HIS A 27 -13.51 8.24 -17.44
CA HIS A 27 -13.27 6.82 -17.61
C HIS A 27 -11.83 6.59 -18.07
N SER A 28 -11.07 5.86 -17.26
CA SER A 28 -9.78 5.29 -17.67
C SER A 28 -9.96 3.79 -17.78
N PRO A 29 -9.80 3.19 -18.96
CA PRO A 29 -9.96 1.74 -19.15
C PRO A 29 -8.85 0.94 -18.48
N TYR A 30 -7.71 1.59 -18.21
CA TYR A 30 -6.55 0.97 -17.57
C TYR A 30 -6.05 1.85 -16.41
N PRO A 31 -5.44 1.24 -15.37
CA PRO A 31 -4.74 2.01 -14.35
C PRO A 31 -3.63 2.86 -14.97
N ILE A 32 -3.59 4.13 -14.60
CA ILE A 32 -2.57 5.08 -15.03
C ILE A 32 -1.88 5.67 -13.82
N SER A 33 -0.60 6.00 -13.97
CA SER A 33 0.19 6.65 -12.94
C SER A 33 1.05 7.76 -13.52
N TRP A 34 1.75 8.45 -12.64
CA TRP A 34 2.75 9.46 -13.02
C TRP A 34 4.15 8.85 -13.24
N ALA A 35 4.37 7.63 -12.74
CA ALA A 35 5.68 7.00 -12.72
C ALA A 35 6.05 6.39 -14.06
N ASP A 36 7.34 6.42 -14.34
CA ASP A 36 8.06 5.91 -15.50
C ASP A 36 7.49 6.30 -16.88
N GLU A 37 8.06 5.78 -17.95
CA GLU A 37 7.66 6.10 -19.33
C GLU A 37 6.32 5.46 -19.68
N GLU A 38 6.01 4.29 -19.14
CA GLU A 38 4.79 3.54 -19.42
C GLU A 38 3.54 4.17 -18.81
N ARG A 39 3.69 5.02 -17.79
CA ARG A 39 2.57 5.68 -17.10
C ARG A 39 1.50 4.72 -16.58
N ASP A 40 1.87 3.51 -16.31
CA ASP A 40 1.02 2.46 -15.75
C ASP A 40 1.34 2.19 -14.26
N VAL A 41 0.97 1.04 -13.73
CA VAL A 41 1.22 0.66 -12.32
C VAL A 41 2.40 -0.31 -12.15
N THR A 42 3.16 -0.58 -13.18
CA THR A 42 4.26 -1.55 -13.14
C THR A 42 5.45 -1.10 -12.28
N ALA A 43 5.51 0.19 -11.92
CA ALA A 43 6.45 0.66 -10.90
C ALA A 43 6.18 0.07 -9.50
N TRP A 44 4.96 -0.42 -9.22
CA TRP A 44 4.54 -0.98 -7.93
C TRP A 44 4.19 -2.46 -7.95
N ILE A 45 3.74 -2.98 -9.11
CA ILE A 45 3.32 -4.38 -9.29
C ILE A 45 3.86 -4.97 -10.60
N GLY A 46 5.07 -4.59 -10.97
CA GLY A 46 5.68 -4.95 -12.26
C GLY A 46 6.64 -6.12 -12.21
N ASN A 47 7.01 -6.63 -11.03
CA ASN A 47 7.94 -7.76 -10.89
C ASN A 47 7.45 -8.78 -9.84
N GLU A 48 8.12 -9.92 -9.77
CA GLU A 48 7.74 -11.01 -8.87
C GLU A 48 7.86 -10.63 -7.39
N LEU A 49 8.87 -9.85 -7.00
CA LEU A 49 9.06 -9.41 -5.61
C LEU A 49 7.88 -8.56 -5.14
N GLN A 50 7.49 -7.60 -5.97
CA GLN A 50 6.36 -6.71 -5.69
C GLN A 50 5.05 -7.50 -5.61
N ASN A 51 4.81 -8.41 -6.55
CA ASN A 51 3.59 -9.21 -6.60
C ASN A 51 3.50 -10.16 -5.39
N GLU A 52 4.58 -10.81 -5.01
CA GLU A 52 4.62 -11.68 -3.83
C GLU A 52 4.33 -10.90 -2.54
N ALA A 53 4.96 -9.75 -2.37
CA ALA A 53 4.74 -8.88 -1.22
C ALA A 53 3.28 -8.38 -1.16
N PHE A 54 2.73 -7.97 -2.30
CA PHE A 54 1.35 -7.51 -2.42
C PHE A 54 0.35 -8.63 -2.09
N ASP A 55 0.52 -9.79 -2.68
CA ASP A 55 -0.36 -10.95 -2.45
C ASP A 55 -0.31 -11.41 -0.99
N LYS A 56 0.88 -11.44 -0.39
CA LYS A 56 1.03 -11.80 1.02
C LYS A 56 0.32 -10.80 1.93
N LEU A 57 0.47 -9.50 1.69
CA LEU A 57 -0.21 -8.46 2.46
C LEU A 57 -1.74 -8.60 2.39
N TYR A 58 -2.28 -8.77 1.18
CA TYR A 58 -3.73 -8.82 0.99
C TYR A 58 -4.38 -10.15 1.42
N ARG A 59 -3.62 -11.23 1.56
CA ARG A 59 -4.10 -12.47 2.22
C ARG A 59 -4.48 -12.26 3.68
N LEU A 60 -3.92 -11.27 4.36
CA LEU A 60 -4.23 -10.97 5.76
C LEU A 60 -5.54 -10.20 5.94
N ARG A 61 -6.07 -9.60 4.86
CA ARG A 61 -7.20 -8.67 4.90
C ARG A 61 -8.39 -9.19 5.70
N ASP A 62 -8.85 -10.40 5.41
CA ASP A 62 -10.08 -10.92 5.99
C ASP A 62 -9.89 -11.31 7.47
N LYS A 63 -8.70 -11.78 7.84
CA LYS A 63 -8.32 -12.01 9.23
C LYS A 63 -8.31 -10.71 10.03
N ILE A 64 -7.71 -9.65 9.48
CA ILE A 64 -7.62 -8.34 10.13
C ILE A 64 -9.00 -7.73 10.31
N ARG A 65 -9.88 -7.85 9.32
CA ARG A 65 -11.26 -7.41 9.44
C ARG A 65 -12.04 -8.19 10.50
N ALA A 66 -11.79 -9.48 10.63
CA ALA A 66 -12.44 -10.31 11.64
C ALA A 66 -11.92 -10.06 13.06
N ILE A 67 -10.65 -9.66 13.21
CA ILE A 67 -10.06 -9.23 14.49
C ILE A 67 -10.72 -7.93 14.96
N ASP A 68 -11.06 -7.02 14.06
CA ASP A 68 -11.68 -5.71 14.30
C ASP A 68 -10.96 -4.90 15.40
N HIS A 69 -9.64 -4.85 15.35
CA HIS A 69 -8.82 -4.12 16.32
C HIS A 69 -8.07 -2.97 15.65
N PRO A 70 -8.10 -1.74 16.23
CA PRO A 70 -7.55 -0.54 15.59
C PRO A 70 -6.05 -0.64 15.31
N ASP A 71 -5.27 -1.26 16.19
CA ASP A 71 -3.82 -1.36 16.02
C ASP A 71 -3.46 -2.26 14.83
N PHE A 72 -4.15 -3.40 14.65
CA PHE A 72 -3.94 -4.27 13.49
C PHE A 72 -4.35 -3.59 12.19
N THR A 73 -5.46 -2.87 12.20
CA THR A 73 -5.92 -2.07 11.06
C THR A 73 -4.92 -0.97 10.73
N TYR A 74 -4.36 -0.30 11.74
CA TYR A 74 -3.36 0.75 11.56
C TYR A 74 -2.08 0.20 10.91
N VAL A 75 -1.51 -0.87 11.45
CA VAL A 75 -0.29 -1.49 10.90
C VAL A 75 -0.53 -1.98 9.47
N TRP A 76 -1.64 -2.65 9.22
CA TRP A 76 -2.00 -3.12 7.88
C TRP A 76 -2.15 -1.98 6.87
N ASN A 77 -2.79 -0.87 7.26
CA ASN A 77 -2.89 0.31 6.41
C ASN A 77 -1.53 0.95 6.14
N PHE A 78 -0.63 0.97 7.14
CA PHE A 78 0.72 1.48 6.97
C PHE A 78 1.53 0.64 5.98
N LEU A 79 1.43 -0.69 6.07
CA LEU A 79 2.10 -1.62 5.16
C LEU A 79 1.59 -1.54 3.71
N GLN A 80 0.42 -0.94 3.47
CA GLN A 80 -0.10 -0.66 2.13
C GLN A 80 0.52 0.59 1.47
N GLY A 81 1.43 1.28 2.14
CA GLY A 81 2.12 2.44 1.58
C GLY A 81 2.78 2.11 0.25
N SER A 82 2.51 2.91 -0.77
CA SER A 82 3.00 2.67 -2.13
C SER A 82 4.52 2.62 -2.23
N ASP A 83 5.22 3.38 -1.38
CA ASP A 83 6.67 3.46 -1.38
C ASP A 83 7.33 2.12 -1.06
N HIS A 84 6.71 1.30 -0.22
CA HIS A 84 7.24 -0.04 0.08
C HIS A 84 7.38 -0.90 -1.18
N PHE A 85 6.37 -0.88 -2.03
CA PHE A 85 6.38 -1.62 -3.31
C PHE A 85 7.28 -0.96 -4.33
N TYR A 86 7.30 0.35 -4.36
CA TYR A 86 8.12 1.13 -5.27
C TYR A 86 9.62 0.88 -5.08
N TYR A 87 10.09 0.76 -3.84
CA TYR A 87 11.47 0.44 -3.53
C TYR A 87 11.92 -0.96 -3.97
N MET A 88 10.97 -1.86 -4.25
CA MET A 88 11.22 -3.20 -4.82
C MET A 88 11.22 -3.20 -6.36
N ALA A 89 11.01 -2.05 -7.03
CA ALA A 89 11.02 -1.97 -8.47
C ALA A 89 12.40 -2.26 -9.05
N THR A 90 12.44 -3.05 -10.13
CA THR A 90 13.68 -3.40 -10.84
C THR A 90 13.87 -2.61 -12.14
N LYS A 91 12.98 -1.68 -12.44
CA LYS A 91 12.96 -0.84 -13.66
C LYS A 91 13.85 0.42 -13.57
N TRP A 92 14.87 0.44 -12.78
CA TRP A 92 15.65 1.62 -12.39
C TRP A 92 16.32 2.39 -13.53
N PHE A 93 16.43 1.78 -14.69
CA PHE A 93 17.22 2.33 -15.78
C PHE A 93 16.45 3.25 -16.74
N SER A 94 15.13 3.27 -16.67
CA SER A 94 14.30 4.03 -17.62
C SER A 94 13.84 5.40 -17.13
N ASP A 95 13.85 5.65 -15.81
CA ASP A 95 13.23 6.85 -15.23
C ASP A 95 14.23 7.77 -14.49
N GLY A 96 15.54 7.54 -14.67
CA GLY A 96 16.60 8.37 -14.07
C GLY A 96 16.74 8.22 -12.55
N ASP A 97 17.60 9.06 -11.98
CA ASP A 97 18.04 8.98 -10.57
C ASP A 97 16.97 9.34 -9.51
N VAL A 98 15.76 9.73 -9.91
CA VAL A 98 14.72 10.18 -8.96
C VAL A 98 14.34 9.08 -7.98
N HIS A 99 14.29 7.84 -8.45
CA HIS A 99 13.94 6.69 -7.62
C HIS A 99 15.03 6.30 -6.62
N SER A 100 16.29 6.42 -7.01
CA SER A 100 17.42 6.15 -6.12
C SER A 100 17.59 7.21 -5.03
N TYR A 101 17.18 8.45 -5.31
CA TYR A 101 17.36 9.55 -4.39
C TYR A 101 16.57 9.42 -3.09
N PHE A 102 15.37 8.88 -3.15
CA PHE A 102 14.48 8.70 -1.97
C PHE A 102 14.47 7.28 -1.43
N ASN A 103 15.13 6.34 -2.09
CA ASN A 103 15.17 4.95 -1.66
C ASN A 103 16.15 4.78 -0.49
N PRO A 104 15.69 4.33 0.69
CA PRO A 104 16.58 4.10 1.83
C PRO A 104 17.37 2.78 1.73
N TYR A 105 17.14 1.98 0.71
CA TYR A 105 17.76 0.67 0.50
C TYR A 105 18.76 0.69 -0.64
N ASP A 106 19.82 -0.10 -0.51
CA ASP A 106 20.86 -0.20 -1.53
C ASP A 106 20.42 -1.01 -2.75
N SER A 107 19.36 -1.82 -2.61
CA SER A 107 18.82 -2.61 -3.71
C SER A 107 17.33 -2.95 -3.52
N PRO A 108 16.60 -3.27 -4.62
CA PRO A 108 15.23 -3.79 -4.54
C PRO A 108 15.10 -5.07 -3.74
N TYR A 109 16.13 -5.90 -3.75
CA TYR A 109 16.16 -7.15 -2.99
C TYR A 109 16.24 -6.90 -1.49
N GLU A 110 17.02 -5.90 -1.08
CA GLU A 110 17.10 -5.48 0.32
C GLU A 110 15.76 -4.90 0.79
N ALA A 111 15.14 -4.04 -0.01
CA ALA A 111 13.80 -3.53 0.25
C ALA A 111 12.79 -4.66 0.44
N PHE A 112 12.80 -5.65 -0.46
CA PHE A 112 11.94 -6.82 -0.37
C PHE A 112 12.19 -7.64 0.89
N ILE A 113 13.44 -7.96 1.22
CA ILE A 113 13.79 -8.75 2.40
C ILE A 113 13.31 -8.04 3.68
N ASN A 114 13.57 -6.75 3.81
CA ASN A 114 13.15 -5.97 4.97
C ASN A 114 11.63 -5.92 5.08
N TYR A 115 10.94 -5.64 3.99
CA TYR A 115 9.48 -5.60 3.98
C TYR A 115 8.87 -6.97 4.34
N MET A 116 9.37 -8.05 3.74
CA MET A 116 8.87 -9.41 3.98
C MET A 116 9.14 -9.89 5.41
N ASN A 117 10.25 -9.47 6.02
CA ASN A 117 10.52 -9.76 7.44
C ASN A 117 9.48 -9.10 8.34
N VAL A 118 9.21 -7.80 8.14
CA VAL A 118 8.18 -7.07 8.88
C VAL A 118 6.79 -7.67 8.65
N LEU A 119 6.45 -7.96 7.39
CA LEU A 119 5.16 -8.55 7.05
C LEU A 119 4.99 -9.97 7.63
N SER A 120 6.05 -10.75 7.69
CA SER A 120 6.01 -12.10 8.29
C SER A 120 5.82 -12.05 9.80
N ASP A 121 6.48 -11.13 10.48
CA ASP A 121 6.27 -10.90 11.91
C ASP A 121 4.83 -10.46 12.19
N PHE A 122 4.34 -9.50 11.42
CA PHE A 122 2.95 -9.06 11.51
C PHE A 122 1.94 -10.19 11.23
N GLU A 123 2.20 -11.05 10.25
CA GLU A 123 1.35 -12.22 9.95
C GLU A 123 1.24 -13.16 11.17
N ILE A 124 2.35 -13.41 11.87
CA ILE A 124 2.37 -14.25 13.10
C ILE A 124 1.45 -13.64 14.16
N GLU A 125 1.53 -12.34 14.39
CA GLU A 125 0.68 -11.66 15.37
C GLU A 125 -0.80 -11.65 14.95
N VAL A 126 -1.08 -11.44 13.66
CA VAL A 126 -2.44 -11.53 13.09
C VAL A 126 -3.01 -12.92 13.30
N ASP A 127 -2.26 -13.99 13.00
CA ASP A 127 -2.73 -15.37 13.12
C ASP A 127 -3.01 -15.76 14.57
N LYS A 128 -2.16 -15.34 15.49
CA LYS A 128 -2.37 -15.52 16.92
C LYS A 128 -3.66 -14.82 17.38
N LYS A 129 -3.82 -13.55 17.04
CA LYS A 129 -4.97 -12.75 17.46
C LYS A 129 -6.27 -13.24 16.82
N TYR A 130 -6.24 -13.63 15.56
CA TYR A 130 -7.37 -14.22 14.86
C TYR A 130 -7.82 -15.55 15.50
N GLY A 131 -6.86 -16.41 15.89
CA GLY A 131 -7.15 -17.65 16.62
C GLY A 131 -7.78 -17.42 18.00
N GLU A 132 -7.44 -16.32 18.68
CA GLU A 132 -8.09 -15.90 19.93
C GLU A 132 -9.52 -15.42 19.66
N ALA A 133 -9.73 -14.59 18.62
CA ALA A 133 -11.04 -14.04 18.28
C ALA A 133 -12.04 -15.14 17.92
N ILE A 134 -11.65 -16.13 17.13
CA ILE A 134 -12.53 -17.26 16.77
C ILE A 134 -12.95 -18.05 18.00
N ARG A 135 -12.03 -18.30 18.95
CA ARG A 135 -12.33 -19.05 20.17
C ARG A 135 -13.23 -18.31 21.14
N ALA A 136 -13.28 -16.99 21.05
CA ALA A 136 -14.09 -16.14 21.90
C ALA A 136 -15.57 -16.02 21.42
N VAL A 137 -15.89 -16.49 20.22
CA VAL A 137 -17.27 -16.49 19.70
C VAL A 137 -18.02 -17.67 20.38
N PRO A 138 -19.05 -17.41 21.22
CA PRO A 138 -19.85 -18.49 21.81
C PRO A 138 -20.64 -19.19 20.70
N ALA A 139 -20.76 -20.52 20.84
CA ALA A 139 -21.54 -21.38 19.94
C ALA A 139 -23.03 -21.06 19.98
#